data_2d43e2a32511922605da14ef44dbdd1e
#
_entry.id   2d43e2a32511922605da14ef44dbdd1e
#
_cell.length_a   1.000
_cell.length_b   1.000
_cell.length_c   1.000
_cell.angle_alpha   90.00
_cell.angle_beta   90.00
_cell.angle_gamma   90.00
#
_symmetry.space_group_name_H-M   'P 1'
#
loop_
_entity.id
_entity.type
_entity.pdbx_description
1 polymer ?
#
loop_
_entity_poly.entity_id
_entity_poly.type
_entity_poly.pdbx_seq_one_letter_code
_entity_poly.pdbx_strand_id
1 'polypeptide(L)'
;FPSWDTHLFQLINEAHQPWLDGPMEIISGKLTWIPLYGILIYFLYKQYKTECWKSIIYLVSTVVFADQFSSSLLKPLFKRLRPCHVESFQSWIHLPAGCGGQFGFCSSHAANSFAIAVGFYLLTKNKFAGVALILWASIISYSRIYLGAHYPLDVIVGALGAE
;
A
#
# COMPACT_ATOMS: atom_id res chain seq x y z
N PHE A 1 -17.01 11.34 4.29
CA PHE A 1 -16.71 10.09 3.59
C PHE A 1 -18.00 9.26 3.50
N PRO A 2 -18.20 8.45 2.45
CA PRO A 2 -19.42 7.71 2.25
C PRO A 2 -19.60 6.57 3.27
N SER A 3 -20.84 6.26 3.64
CA SER A 3 -21.16 5.22 4.63
C SER A 3 -20.75 3.80 4.19
N TRP A 4 -20.79 3.50 2.88
CA TRP A 4 -20.37 2.21 2.35
C TRP A 4 -18.90 1.88 2.66
N ASP A 5 -18.06 2.89 2.77
CA ASP A 5 -16.62 2.73 3.04
C ASP A 5 -16.37 2.21 4.46
N THR A 6 -17.11 2.75 5.44
CA THR A 6 -17.07 2.25 6.81
C THR A 6 -17.68 0.85 6.92
N HIS A 7 -18.79 0.60 6.22
CA HIS A 7 -19.43 -0.72 6.23
C HIS A 7 -18.54 -1.80 5.62
N LEU A 8 -17.92 -1.50 4.47
CA LEU A 8 -16.99 -2.44 3.82
C LEU A 8 -15.74 -2.68 4.67
N PHE A 9 -15.22 -1.63 5.34
CA PHE A 9 -14.15 -1.78 6.32
C PHE A 9 -14.54 -2.75 7.43
N GLN A 10 -15.72 -2.57 8.03
CA GLN A 10 -16.22 -3.43 9.10
C GLN A 10 -16.31 -4.88 8.65
N LEU A 11 -16.93 -5.14 7.50
CA LEU A 11 -17.07 -6.49 6.94
C LEU A 11 -15.70 -7.19 6.76
N ILE A 12 -14.70 -6.48 6.27
CA ILE A 12 -13.37 -7.04 6.04
C ILE A 12 -12.63 -7.27 7.36
N ASN A 13 -12.68 -6.31 8.27
CA ASN A 13 -11.94 -6.36 9.52
C ASN A 13 -12.54 -7.37 10.51
N GLU A 14 -13.88 -7.47 10.59
CA GLU A 14 -14.57 -8.47 11.43
C GLU A 14 -14.41 -9.91 10.90
N ALA A 15 -14.17 -10.09 9.59
CA ALA A 15 -13.91 -11.40 9.00
C ALA A 15 -12.50 -11.93 9.30
N HIS A 16 -11.79 -11.32 10.23
CA HIS A 16 -10.43 -11.74 10.62
C HIS A 16 -10.38 -13.17 11.14
N GLN A 17 -9.20 -13.78 11.01
CA GLN A 17 -8.90 -15.13 11.50
C GLN A 17 -7.54 -15.11 12.21
N PRO A 18 -7.41 -15.66 13.43
CA PRO A 18 -6.16 -15.60 14.20
C PRO A 18 -4.93 -16.16 13.48
N TRP A 19 -5.12 -17.19 12.64
CA TRP A 19 -4.02 -17.76 11.84
C TRP A 19 -3.55 -16.85 10.71
N LEU A 20 -4.37 -15.88 10.31
CA LEU A 20 -4.08 -14.95 9.20
C LEU A 20 -3.39 -13.67 9.69
N ASP A 21 -3.45 -13.36 10.98
CA ASP A 21 -2.89 -12.12 11.55
C ASP A 21 -1.39 -12.00 11.28
N GLY A 22 -0.62 -13.02 11.64
CA GLY A 22 0.83 -13.03 11.38
C GLY A 22 1.20 -12.87 9.90
N PRO A 23 0.63 -13.67 8.99
CA PRO A 23 0.81 -13.45 7.56
C PRO A 23 0.47 -12.03 7.08
N MET A 24 -0.63 -11.42 7.54
CA MET A 24 -1.02 -10.07 7.16
C MET A 24 -0.08 -9.00 7.69
N GLU A 25 0.44 -9.17 8.92
CA GLU A 25 1.49 -8.30 9.47
C GLU A 25 2.77 -8.38 8.64
N ILE A 26 3.23 -9.59 8.29
CA ILE A 26 4.42 -9.81 7.45
C ILE A 26 4.23 -9.14 6.09
N ILE A 27 3.09 -9.37 5.42
CA ILE A 27 2.77 -8.78 4.12
C ILE A 27 2.76 -7.25 4.19
N SER A 28 2.24 -6.69 5.27
CA SER A 28 2.21 -5.24 5.51
C SER A 28 3.59 -4.66 5.85
N GLY A 29 4.56 -5.49 6.22
CA GLY A 29 5.88 -5.09 6.67
C GLY A 29 6.74 -4.50 5.53
N LYS A 30 7.38 -3.35 5.80
CA LYS A 30 8.23 -2.68 4.79
C LYS A 30 9.48 -3.50 4.42
N LEU A 31 10.08 -4.18 5.39
CA LEU A 31 11.31 -4.95 5.19
C LEU A 31 11.08 -6.30 4.51
N THR A 32 9.87 -6.81 4.58
CA THR A 32 9.46 -8.09 3.96
C THR A 32 9.77 -8.14 2.47
N TRP A 33 9.68 -6.99 1.79
CA TRP A 33 9.77 -6.91 0.34
C TRP A 33 11.16 -6.55 -0.19
N ILE A 34 12.19 -6.47 0.69
CA ILE A 34 13.59 -6.26 0.27
C ILE A 34 14.03 -7.29 -0.79
N PRO A 35 13.76 -8.61 -0.66
CA PRO A 35 14.10 -9.57 -1.70
C PRO A 35 13.43 -9.29 -3.05
N LEU A 36 12.16 -8.87 -3.04
CA LEU A 36 11.46 -8.49 -4.26
C LEU A 36 12.15 -7.29 -4.93
N TYR A 37 12.50 -6.26 -4.17
CA TYR A 37 13.21 -5.09 -4.73
C TYR A 37 14.57 -5.49 -5.36
N GLY A 38 15.29 -6.42 -4.74
CA GLY A 38 16.51 -7.00 -5.34
C GLY A 38 16.24 -7.69 -6.68
N ILE A 39 15.15 -8.45 -6.78
CA ILE A 39 14.72 -9.09 -8.03
C ILE A 39 14.38 -8.04 -9.09
N LEU A 40 13.62 -7.01 -8.76
CA LEU A 40 13.27 -5.94 -9.69
C LEU A 40 14.51 -5.21 -10.23
N ILE A 41 15.45 -4.87 -9.35
CA ILE A 41 16.74 -4.26 -9.74
C ILE A 41 17.52 -5.19 -10.68
N TYR A 42 17.57 -6.49 -10.39
CA TYR A 42 18.22 -7.47 -11.25
C TYR A 42 17.59 -7.51 -12.65
N PHE A 43 16.26 -7.48 -12.74
CA PHE A 43 15.57 -7.43 -14.04
C PHE A 43 15.89 -6.14 -14.80
N LEU A 44 15.90 -4.99 -14.14
CA LEU A 44 16.29 -3.73 -14.75
C LEU A 44 17.74 -3.76 -15.26
N TYR A 45 18.66 -4.34 -14.46
CA TYR A 45 20.04 -4.50 -14.86
C TYR A 45 20.17 -5.42 -16.10
N LYS A 46 19.43 -6.53 -16.13
CA LYS A 46 19.40 -7.42 -17.31
C LYS A 46 18.94 -6.70 -18.57
N GLN A 47 17.95 -5.83 -18.45
CA GLN A 47 17.36 -5.12 -19.59
C GLN A 47 18.18 -3.92 -20.03
N TYR A 48 18.66 -3.11 -19.10
CA TYR A 48 19.28 -1.80 -19.38
C TYR A 48 20.81 -1.76 -19.16
N LYS A 49 21.40 -2.84 -18.63
CA LYS A 49 22.84 -2.96 -18.40
C LYS A 49 23.38 -1.76 -17.59
N THR A 50 24.38 -1.05 -18.13
CA THR A 50 25.01 0.11 -17.51
C THR A 50 24.06 1.30 -17.30
N GLU A 51 22.96 1.38 -18.05
CA GLU A 51 21.97 2.46 -17.95
C GLU A 51 20.88 2.19 -16.89
N CYS A 52 20.92 1.02 -16.21
CA CYS A 52 19.88 0.62 -15.24
C CYS A 52 19.69 1.63 -14.10
N TRP A 53 20.73 2.39 -13.73
CA TRP A 53 20.65 3.43 -12.71
C TRP A 53 19.60 4.50 -13.03
N LYS A 54 19.37 4.84 -14.30
CA LYS A 54 18.32 5.78 -14.73
C LYS A 54 16.93 5.24 -14.39
N SER A 55 16.72 3.95 -14.64
CA SER A 55 15.47 3.26 -14.32
C SER A 55 15.24 3.15 -12.82
N ILE A 56 16.31 2.93 -12.05
CA ILE A 56 16.25 2.90 -10.57
C ILE A 56 15.89 4.28 -10.04
N ILE A 57 16.54 5.35 -10.53
CA ILE A 57 16.22 6.73 -10.14
C ILE A 57 14.75 7.05 -10.46
N TYR A 58 14.27 6.66 -11.64
CA TYR A 58 12.87 6.86 -12.02
C TYR A 58 11.92 6.19 -11.01
N LEU A 59 12.12 4.90 -10.69
CA LEU A 59 11.27 4.18 -9.74
C LEU A 59 11.33 4.81 -8.33
N VAL A 60 12.54 5.13 -7.86
CA VAL A 60 12.70 5.77 -6.54
C VAL A 60 11.97 7.11 -6.51
N SER A 61 12.13 7.95 -7.55
CA SER A 61 11.46 9.23 -7.64
C SER A 61 9.94 9.10 -7.65
N THR A 62 9.40 8.10 -8.38
CA THR A 62 7.95 7.83 -8.42
C THR A 62 7.43 7.44 -7.03
N VAL A 63 8.14 6.56 -6.32
CA VAL A 63 7.77 6.16 -4.95
C VAL A 63 7.86 7.34 -3.98
N VAL A 64 8.93 8.12 -4.04
CA VAL A 64 9.09 9.33 -3.19
C VAL A 64 7.95 10.31 -3.45
N PHE A 65 7.59 10.55 -4.71
CA PHE A 65 6.48 11.41 -5.06
C PHE A 65 5.15 10.89 -4.51
N ALA A 66 4.85 9.60 -4.71
CA ALA A 66 3.63 8.96 -4.22
C ALA A 66 3.54 9.01 -2.68
N ASP A 67 4.66 8.76 -1.98
CA ASP A 67 4.72 8.85 -0.52
C ASP A 67 4.50 10.29 -0.04
N GLN A 68 5.18 11.28 -0.61
CA GLN A 68 5.02 12.69 -0.24
C GLN A 68 3.61 13.20 -0.55
N PHE A 69 3.05 12.83 -1.70
CA PHE A 69 1.69 13.18 -2.07
C PHE A 69 0.68 12.63 -1.06
N SER A 70 0.81 11.36 -0.69
CA SER A 70 -0.09 10.72 0.28
C SER A 70 0.13 11.23 1.71
N SER A 71 1.38 11.30 2.18
CA SER A 71 1.68 11.53 3.59
C SER A 71 1.78 13.01 3.96
N SER A 72 2.37 13.84 3.09
CA SER A 72 2.62 15.25 3.37
C SER A 72 1.53 16.19 2.84
N LEU A 73 0.79 15.77 1.81
CA LEU A 73 -0.28 16.59 1.24
C LEU A 73 -1.67 16.11 1.67
N LEU A 74 -2.04 14.86 1.35
CA LEU A 74 -3.42 14.40 1.53
C LEU A 74 -3.78 14.15 3.01
N LYS A 75 -2.89 13.56 3.82
CA LYS A 75 -3.20 13.30 5.24
C LYS A 75 -3.46 14.58 6.04
N PRO A 76 -2.63 15.64 5.94
CA PRO A 76 -2.91 16.91 6.63
C PRO A 76 -4.13 17.64 6.07
N LEU A 77 -4.40 17.51 4.76
CA LEU A 77 -5.51 18.19 4.10
C LEU A 77 -6.87 17.60 4.54
N PHE A 78 -7.00 16.30 4.49
CA PHE A 78 -8.28 15.62 4.79
C PHE A 78 -8.48 15.31 6.27
N LYS A 79 -7.40 15.17 7.04
CA LYS A 79 -7.41 14.87 8.49
C LYS A 79 -8.36 13.74 8.87
N ARG A 80 -8.57 12.76 7.97
CA ARG A 80 -9.41 11.61 8.25
C ARG A 80 -8.74 10.72 9.28
N LEU A 81 -9.39 10.49 10.41
CA LEU A 81 -8.91 9.55 11.41
C LEU A 81 -8.84 8.14 10.83
N ARG A 82 -7.80 7.40 11.20
CA ARG A 82 -7.76 5.95 10.94
C ARG A 82 -8.84 5.23 11.73
N PRO A 83 -9.30 4.05 11.25
CA PRO A 83 -10.29 3.26 11.99
C PRO A 83 -9.91 3.03 13.45
N CYS A 84 -8.62 2.76 13.71
CA CYS A 84 -8.08 2.51 15.05
C CYS A 84 -8.13 3.73 16.01
N HIS A 85 -8.40 4.94 15.53
CA HIS A 85 -8.56 6.15 16.33
C HIS A 85 -10.02 6.59 16.49
N VAL A 86 -10.98 5.82 15.96
CA VAL A 86 -12.41 6.11 16.08
C VAL A 86 -12.96 5.45 17.31
N GLU A 87 -13.41 6.23 18.32
CA GLU A 87 -13.90 5.72 19.60
C GLU A 87 -15.02 4.68 19.46
N SER A 88 -15.98 4.93 18.58
CA SER A 88 -17.12 4.03 18.36
C SER A 88 -16.73 2.66 17.79
N PHE A 89 -15.51 2.49 17.30
CA PHE A 89 -15.02 1.21 16.75
C PHE A 89 -14.27 0.37 17.79
N GLN A 90 -13.85 0.96 18.90
CA GLN A 90 -13.02 0.29 19.91
C GLN A 90 -13.63 -0.98 20.50
N SER A 91 -14.96 -1.11 20.44
CA SER A 91 -15.67 -2.28 20.96
C SER A 91 -15.61 -3.52 20.03
N TRP A 92 -15.25 -3.36 18.75
CA TRP A 92 -15.29 -4.44 17.78
C TRP A 92 -14.08 -4.50 16.82
N ILE A 93 -13.31 -3.42 16.72
CA ILE A 93 -12.21 -3.37 15.76
C ILE A 93 -11.10 -4.37 16.09
N HIS A 94 -10.65 -5.11 15.08
CA HIS A 94 -9.50 -6.00 15.16
C HIS A 94 -8.22 -5.29 14.77
N LEU A 95 -7.24 -5.23 15.68
CA LEU A 95 -5.99 -4.47 15.55
C LEU A 95 -4.77 -5.31 15.97
N PRO A 96 -4.44 -6.40 15.26
CA PRO A 96 -3.35 -7.29 15.68
C PRO A 96 -1.98 -6.58 15.63
N ALA A 97 -1.75 -5.69 14.66
CA ALA A 97 -0.51 -4.94 14.50
C ALA A 97 -0.49 -3.60 15.28
N GLY A 98 -1.49 -3.34 16.10
CA GLY A 98 -1.66 -2.06 16.80
C GLY A 98 -2.09 -0.92 15.88
N CYS A 99 -2.01 0.31 16.39
CA CYS A 99 -2.47 1.51 15.69
C CYS A 99 -1.30 2.37 15.26
N GLY A 100 -1.32 2.85 14.03
CA GLY A 100 -0.33 3.77 13.49
C GLY A 100 -0.65 5.25 13.80
N GLY A 101 -0.09 6.17 13.00
CA GLY A 101 -0.35 7.60 13.14
C GLY A 101 -1.84 7.96 12.98
N GLN A 102 -2.22 9.14 13.43
CA GLN A 102 -3.61 9.57 13.59
C GLN A 102 -4.42 9.61 12.29
N PHE A 103 -3.85 10.14 11.21
CA PHE A 103 -4.58 10.32 9.95
C PHE A 103 -4.28 9.21 8.94
N GLY A 104 -5.31 8.77 8.22
CA GLY A 104 -5.29 7.63 7.31
C GLY A 104 -5.41 7.96 5.83
N PHE A 105 -6.06 9.03 5.45
CA PHE A 105 -6.33 9.33 4.03
C PHE A 105 -5.18 10.10 3.35
N CYS A 106 -4.58 9.52 2.29
CA CYS A 106 -4.77 8.18 1.76
C CYS A 106 -3.68 7.19 2.25
N SER A 107 -3.78 5.91 1.84
CA SER A 107 -2.82 4.89 2.25
C SER A 107 -1.49 5.02 1.50
N SER A 108 -0.42 5.39 2.21
CA SER A 108 0.94 5.44 1.62
C SER A 108 1.46 4.06 1.21
N HIS A 109 1.03 2.96 1.87
CA HIS A 109 1.39 1.61 1.45
C HIS A 109 0.80 1.27 0.09
N ALA A 110 -0.47 1.61 -0.14
CA ALA A 110 -1.09 1.44 -1.45
C ALA A 110 -0.41 2.32 -2.49
N ALA A 111 -0.25 3.63 -2.23
CA ALA A 111 0.40 4.55 -3.15
C ALA A 111 1.77 4.06 -3.59
N ASN A 112 2.64 3.69 -2.64
CA ASN A 112 4.02 3.26 -2.93
C ASN A 112 4.07 1.93 -3.68
N SER A 113 3.26 0.94 -3.30
CA SER A 113 3.26 -0.37 -3.96
C SER A 113 2.71 -0.31 -5.38
N PHE A 114 1.64 0.45 -5.62
CA PHE A 114 1.12 0.67 -6.97
C PHE A 114 2.07 1.52 -7.82
N ALA A 115 2.75 2.53 -7.25
CA ALA A 115 3.78 3.30 -7.95
C ALA A 115 4.92 2.40 -8.46
N ILE A 116 5.37 1.44 -7.64
CA ILE A 116 6.36 0.43 -8.06
C ILE A 116 5.79 -0.44 -9.20
N ALA A 117 4.56 -0.94 -9.05
CA ALA A 117 3.95 -1.84 -10.02
C ALA A 117 3.77 -1.18 -11.39
N VAL A 118 3.19 0.00 -11.42
CA VAL A 118 2.95 0.78 -12.66
C VAL A 118 4.28 1.24 -13.25
N GLY A 119 5.15 1.86 -12.44
CA GLY A 119 6.46 2.36 -12.89
C GLY A 119 7.34 1.25 -13.47
N PHE A 120 7.39 0.08 -12.83
CA PHE A 120 8.13 -1.07 -13.36
C PHE A 120 7.55 -1.59 -14.66
N TYR A 121 6.21 -1.68 -14.77
CA TYR A 121 5.55 -2.04 -16.03
C TYR A 121 5.85 -1.04 -17.14
N LEU A 122 5.80 0.26 -16.86
CA LEU A 122 6.07 1.30 -17.87
C LEU A 122 7.52 1.22 -18.38
N LEU A 123 8.47 0.91 -17.52
CA LEU A 123 9.87 0.71 -17.90
C LEU A 123 10.06 -0.56 -18.72
N THR A 124 9.55 -1.69 -18.25
CA THR A 124 9.89 -2.99 -18.84
C THR A 124 8.95 -3.45 -19.95
N LYS A 125 7.73 -2.91 -20.00
CA LYS A 125 6.61 -3.35 -20.85
C LYS A 125 6.28 -4.85 -20.70
N ASN A 126 6.76 -5.48 -19.64
CA ASN A 126 6.51 -6.88 -19.35
C ASN A 126 5.14 -7.03 -18.66
N LYS A 127 4.17 -7.53 -19.42
CA LYS A 127 2.78 -7.69 -18.93
C LYS A 127 2.67 -8.66 -17.76
N PHE A 128 3.42 -9.76 -17.77
CA PHE A 128 3.39 -10.74 -16.67
C PHE A 128 3.92 -10.13 -15.37
N ALA A 129 5.06 -9.44 -15.43
CA ALA A 129 5.60 -8.73 -14.27
C ALA A 129 4.65 -7.63 -13.80
N GLY A 130 4.04 -6.88 -14.72
CA GLY A 130 3.06 -5.85 -14.41
C GLY A 130 1.85 -6.42 -13.65
N VAL A 131 1.23 -7.49 -14.15
CA VAL A 131 0.10 -8.16 -13.48
C VAL A 131 0.52 -8.71 -12.12
N ALA A 132 1.66 -9.39 -12.03
CA ALA A 132 2.16 -9.93 -10.77
C ALA A 132 2.38 -8.84 -9.71
N LEU A 133 2.94 -7.68 -10.10
CA LEU A 133 3.16 -6.55 -9.19
C LEU A 133 1.85 -5.83 -8.80
N ILE A 134 0.87 -5.75 -9.69
CA ILE A 134 -0.46 -5.23 -9.35
C ILE A 134 -1.15 -6.14 -8.32
N LEU A 135 -1.08 -7.47 -8.51
CA LEU A 135 -1.61 -8.42 -7.53
C LEU A 135 -0.90 -8.29 -6.17
N TRP A 136 0.42 -8.18 -6.18
CA TRP A 136 1.23 -7.93 -4.99
C TRP A 136 0.81 -6.63 -4.27
N ALA A 137 0.67 -5.51 -4.99
CA ALA A 137 0.22 -4.25 -4.45
C ALA A 137 -1.21 -4.34 -3.87
N SER A 138 -2.09 -5.10 -4.53
CA SER A 138 -3.46 -5.35 -4.07
C SER A 138 -3.49 -6.16 -2.76
N ILE A 139 -2.62 -7.16 -2.62
CA ILE A 139 -2.49 -7.96 -1.39
C ILE A 139 -1.97 -7.10 -0.23
N ILE A 140 -0.95 -6.26 -0.46
CA ILE A 140 -0.48 -5.29 0.54
C ILE A 140 -1.62 -4.34 0.93
N SER A 141 -2.35 -3.83 -0.03
CA SER A 141 -3.48 -2.93 0.18
C SER A 141 -4.58 -3.57 1.02
N TYR A 142 -4.94 -4.82 0.71
CA TYR A 142 -5.89 -5.59 1.50
C TYR A 142 -5.42 -5.79 2.94
N SER A 143 -4.13 -6.11 3.15
CA SER A 143 -3.58 -6.27 4.49
C SER A 143 -3.75 -5.00 5.35
N ARG A 144 -3.74 -3.80 4.74
CA ARG A 144 -3.94 -2.54 5.48
C ARG A 144 -5.37 -2.35 5.99
N ILE A 145 -6.36 -2.87 5.25
CA ILE A 145 -7.77 -2.86 5.68
C ILE A 145 -7.97 -3.92 6.75
N TYR A 146 -7.47 -5.13 6.52
CA TYR A 146 -7.54 -6.26 7.45
C TYR A 146 -6.97 -5.90 8.84
N LEU A 147 -5.80 -5.26 8.87
CA LEU A 147 -5.11 -4.85 10.11
C LEU A 147 -5.72 -3.60 10.78
N GLY A 148 -6.86 -3.09 10.32
CA GLY A 148 -7.53 -1.94 10.92
C GLY A 148 -6.85 -0.59 10.70
N ALA A 149 -5.87 -0.51 9.79
CA ALA A 149 -5.06 0.68 9.59
C ALA A 149 -5.68 1.71 8.63
N HIS A 150 -6.49 1.26 7.66
CA HIS A 150 -7.05 2.10 6.60
C HIS A 150 -8.45 1.63 6.18
N TYR A 151 -9.26 2.57 5.72
CA TYR A 151 -10.51 2.26 5.03
C TYR A 151 -10.26 1.85 3.58
N PRO A 152 -11.20 1.13 2.94
CA PRO A 152 -11.10 0.79 1.51
C PRO A 152 -10.87 2.00 0.60
N LEU A 153 -11.55 3.13 0.84
CA LEU A 153 -11.37 4.35 0.06
C LEU A 153 -9.97 4.95 0.20
N ASP A 154 -9.36 4.87 1.41
CA ASP A 154 -7.98 5.33 1.61
C ASP A 154 -6.99 4.55 0.72
N VAL A 155 -7.27 3.27 0.53
CA VAL A 155 -6.48 2.36 -0.29
C VAL A 155 -6.70 2.61 -1.78
N ILE A 156 -7.97 2.74 -2.20
CA ILE A 156 -8.33 3.01 -3.60
C ILE A 156 -7.70 4.33 -4.06
N VAL A 157 -7.87 5.40 -3.27
CA VAL A 157 -7.29 6.72 -3.63
C VAL A 157 -5.76 6.68 -3.60
N GLY A 158 -5.16 5.94 -2.66
CA GLY A 158 -3.71 5.70 -2.65
C GLY A 158 -3.22 5.00 -3.92
N ALA A 159 -3.93 3.97 -4.37
CA ALA A 159 -3.60 3.25 -5.60
C ALA A 159 -3.72 4.14 -6.86
N LEU A 160 -4.79 4.94 -6.97
CA LEU A 160 -5.00 5.85 -8.10
C LEU A 160 -4.03 7.04 -8.11
N GLY A 161 -3.58 7.50 -6.95
CA GLY A 161 -2.58 8.58 -6.84
C GLY A 161 -1.15 8.15 -7.19
N ALA A 162 -0.96 6.88 -7.58
CA ALA A 162 0.32 6.31 -8.00
C ALA A 162 0.55 6.41 -9.53
N GLU A 163 -0.44 6.84 -10.28
CA GLU A 163 -0.38 7.02 -11.74
C GLU A 163 0.10 8.44 -12.10
#